data_eaed2e8b6ac1f8fe74296323b5ebab51
#
_entry.id   eaed2e8b6ac1f8fe74296323b5ebab51
#
_cell.length_a   1.000
_cell.length_b   1.000
_cell.length_c   1.000
_cell.angle_alpha   90.00
_cell.angle_beta   90.00
_cell.angle_gamma   90.00
#
_symmetry.space_group_name_H-M   'P 1'
#
loop_
_entity.id
_entity.type
_entity.pdbx_description
1 polymer ?
#
loop_
_entity_poly.entity_id
_entity_poly.type
_entity_poly.pdbx_seq_one_letter_code
_entity_poly.pdbx_strand_id
1 'polypeptide(L)'
;MKHQQNPVRGRLNAWLFRILDSYMDGKYGVLKRRLFAELPDTVVEIGAGSGANCRYLRRGTRLVAIEPNVHMHPHLRAAAARHQLALELRPLGADPLPLADASAEVVICTLVLCTVFDPVAVLREVRRVLRPGGRFICIEHVAARAGLVAWVQRLLHRPWHWFFEGCHTDRATERLLGEAGFRQVTCEAITVPTAFVPIRTHIAAVCTR
;
A
#
# COMPACT_ATOMS: atom_id res chain seq x y z
N MET A 1 14.73 12.28 1.14
CA MET A 1 15.92 11.37 1.02
C MET A 1 15.61 10.33 -0.05
N LYS A 2 16.54 10.10 -0.97
CA LYS A 2 16.37 9.16 -2.08
C LYS A 2 16.12 7.75 -1.54
N HIS A 3 15.04 7.12 -1.97
CA HIS A 3 14.85 5.67 -1.83
C HIS A 3 16.14 4.99 -2.30
N GLN A 4 16.92 4.39 -1.40
CA GLN A 4 18.08 3.61 -1.81
C GLN A 4 17.57 2.34 -2.47
N GLN A 5 17.29 2.42 -3.76
CA GLN A 5 16.96 1.26 -4.57
C GLN A 5 18.20 0.38 -4.69
N ASN A 6 18.23 -0.70 -3.95
CA ASN A 6 19.20 -1.76 -4.20
C ASN A 6 18.68 -2.56 -5.42
N PRO A 7 19.37 -2.52 -6.58
CA PRO A 7 18.86 -3.13 -7.80
C PRO A 7 18.68 -4.65 -7.69
N VAL A 8 19.49 -5.31 -6.88
CA VAL A 8 19.39 -6.76 -6.65
C VAL A 8 18.15 -7.08 -5.83
N ARG A 9 17.94 -6.39 -4.71
CA ARG A 9 16.76 -6.59 -3.86
C ARG A 9 15.48 -6.17 -4.56
N GLY A 10 15.51 -5.06 -5.31
CA GLY A 10 14.36 -4.61 -6.09
C GLY A 10 13.91 -5.63 -7.13
N ARG A 11 14.84 -6.28 -7.84
CA ARG A 11 14.54 -7.38 -8.77
C ARG A 11 13.99 -8.61 -8.06
N LEU A 12 14.62 -8.99 -6.94
CA LEU A 12 14.19 -10.15 -6.16
C LEU A 12 12.78 -9.96 -5.60
N ASN A 13 12.48 -8.78 -5.05
CA ASN A 13 11.15 -8.47 -4.55
C ASN A 13 10.11 -8.43 -5.68
N ALA A 14 10.43 -7.85 -6.85
CA ALA A 14 9.54 -7.87 -8.00
C ALA A 14 9.20 -9.30 -8.45
N TRP A 15 10.18 -10.17 -8.50
CA TRP A 15 9.99 -11.59 -8.82
C TRP A 15 9.17 -12.32 -7.75
N LEU A 16 9.49 -12.12 -6.47
CA LEU A 16 8.79 -12.74 -5.34
C LEU A 16 7.31 -12.33 -5.29
N PHE A 17 7.02 -11.04 -5.37
CA PHE A 17 5.63 -10.56 -5.35
C PHE A 17 4.81 -11.06 -6.53
N ARG A 18 5.45 -11.26 -7.69
CA ARG A 18 4.79 -11.90 -8.84
C ARG A 18 4.40 -13.35 -8.55
N ILE A 19 5.30 -14.14 -7.95
CA ILE A 19 5.02 -15.54 -7.60
C ILE A 19 3.94 -15.63 -6.52
N LEU A 20 4.00 -14.73 -5.54
CA LEU A 20 3.05 -14.69 -4.44
C LEU A 20 1.71 -14.03 -4.79
N ASP A 21 1.54 -13.50 -6.01
CA ASP A 21 0.34 -12.74 -6.40
C ASP A 21 -0.96 -13.52 -6.16
N SER A 22 -1.05 -14.77 -6.61
CA SER A 22 -2.24 -15.62 -6.40
C SER A 22 -2.45 -15.97 -4.91
N TYR A 23 -1.36 -16.21 -4.18
CA TYR A 23 -1.43 -16.45 -2.75
C TYR A 23 -1.97 -15.21 -2.01
N MET A 24 -1.47 -14.03 -2.35
CA MET A 24 -1.90 -12.76 -1.77
C MET A 24 -3.35 -12.42 -2.14
N ASP A 25 -3.77 -12.72 -3.37
CA ASP A 25 -5.17 -12.59 -3.79
C ASP A 25 -6.09 -13.47 -2.94
N GLY A 26 -5.73 -14.71 -2.71
CA GLY A 26 -6.46 -15.59 -1.80
C GLY A 26 -6.58 -15.08 -0.36
N LYS A 27 -5.63 -14.26 0.11
CA LYS A 27 -5.62 -13.69 1.47
C LYS A 27 -6.38 -12.36 1.57
N TYR A 28 -6.24 -11.50 0.59
CA TYR A 28 -6.76 -10.12 0.65
C TYR A 28 -7.93 -9.86 -0.31
N GLY A 29 -8.23 -10.80 -1.23
CA GLY A 29 -9.16 -10.56 -2.31
C GLY A 29 -10.58 -10.20 -1.87
N VAL A 30 -11.12 -10.89 -0.85
CA VAL A 30 -12.46 -10.58 -0.30
C VAL A 30 -12.47 -9.18 0.31
N LEU A 31 -11.45 -8.85 1.10
CA LEU A 31 -11.29 -7.55 1.74
C LEU A 31 -11.16 -6.43 0.70
N LYS A 32 -10.30 -6.61 -0.32
CA LYS A 32 -10.11 -5.64 -1.40
C LYS A 32 -11.39 -5.41 -2.21
N ARG A 33 -12.12 -6.47 -2.56
CA ARG A 33 -13.43 -6.32 -3.24
C ARG A 33 -14.41 -5.49 -2.42
N ARG A 34 -14.47 -5.69 -1.10
CA ARG A 34 -15.31 -4.90 -0.20
C ARG A 34 -14.89 -3.43 -0.16
N LEU A 35 -13.60 -3.16 0.06
CA LEU A 35 -13.09 -1.79 0.22
C LEU A 35 -13.08 -0.99 -1.08
N PHE A 36 -12.92 -1.66 -2.22
CA PHE A 36 -12.81 -1.04 -3.54
C PHE A 36 -14.11 -1.11 -4.36
N ALA A 37 -15.21 -1.55 -3.77
CA ALA A 37 -16.50 -1.69 -4.46
C ALA A 37 -17.00 -0.38 -5.08
N GLU A 38 -16.76 0.75 -4.38
CA GLU A 38 -17.27 2.07 -4.75
C GLU A 38 -16.13 3.06 -5.01
N LEU A 39 -15.16 2.67 -5.85
CA LEU A 39 -14.11 3.58 -6.29
C LEU A 39 -14.58 4.42 -7.48
N PRO A 40 -14.14 5.70 -7.55
CA PRO A 40 -14.44 6.59 -8.67
C PRO A 40 -13.67 6.18 -9.94
N ASP A 41 -13.94 6.88 -11.06
CA ASP A 41 -13.31 6.61 -12.34
C ASP A 41 -11.80 6.94 -12.36
N THR A 42 -11.34 7.78 -11.43
CA THR A 42 -9.91 8.09 -11.25
C THR A 42 -9.46 7.65 -9.86
N VAL A 43 -8.47 6.80 -9.82
CA VAL A 43 -7.88 6.26 -8.58
C VAL A 43 -6.39 6.58 -8.55
N VAL A 44 -5.93 7.14 -7.44
CA VAL A 44 -4.50 7.28 -7.14
C VAL A 44 -4.07 6.10 -6.29
N GLU A 45 -2.99 5.41 -6.67
CA GLU A 45 -2.44 4.30 -5.90
C GLU A 45 -0.99 4.57 -5.51
N ILE A 46 -0.70 4.53 -4.22
CA ILE A 46 0.66 4.62 -3.68
C ILE A 46 1.23 3.22 -3.54
N GLY A 47 2.42 3.00 -4.13
CA GLY A 47 3.09 1.71 -4.11
C GLY A 47 2.33 0.65 -4.89
N ALA A 48 1.99 0.93 -6.15
CA ALA A 48 1.19 0.05 -6.99
C ALA A 48 1.86 -1.31 -7.27
N GLY A 49 3.16 -1.42 -7.03
CA GLY A 49 3.92 -2.65 -7.18
C GLY A 49 3.77 -3.26 -8.56
N SER A 50 3.51 -4.56 -8.60
CA SER A 50 3.23 -5.31 -9.84
C SER A 50 1.81 -5.15 -10.39
N GLY A 51 0.97 -4.30 -9.78
CA GLY A 51 -0.42 -4.08 -10.19
C GLY A 51 -1.41 -5.08 -9.59
N ALA A 52 -1.14 -5.60 -8.38
CA ALA A 52 -2.01 -6.56 -7.71
C ALA A 52 -3.43 -6.03 -7.45
N ASN A 53 -3.62 -4.71 -7.39
CA ASN A 53 -4.92 -4.08 -7.20
C ASN A 53 -5.68 -3.85 -8.52
N CYS A 54 -5.04 -3.92 -9.68
CA CYS A 54 -5.69 -3.69 -10.99
C CYS A 54 -6.94 -4.55 -11.20
N ARG A 55 -6.94 -5.79 -10.71
CA ARG A 55 -8.06 -6.74 -10.82
C ARG A 55 -9.34 -6.35 -10.07
N TYR A 56 -9.23 -5.39 -9.15
CA TYR A 56 -10.36 -4.91 -8.33
C TYR A 56 -10.89 -3.56 -8.80
N LEU A 57 -10.24 -2.94 -9.79
CA LEU A 57 -10.67 -1.68 -10.39
C LEU A 57 -11.61 -1.95 -11.57
N ARG A 58 -12.55 -1.05 -11.80
CA ARG A 58 -13.46 -1.15 -12.96
C ARG A 58 -12.68 -0.93 -14.25
N ARG A 59 -13.10 -1.60 -15.32
CA ARG A 59 -12.57 -1.35 -16.67
C ARG A 59 -12.73 0.13 -17.03
N GLY A 60 -11.72 0.70 -17.66
CA GLY A 60 -11.71 2.12 -18.02
C GLY A 60 -11.26 3.05 -16.89
N THR A 61 -11.11 2.56 -15.64
CA THR A 61 -10.58 3.38 -14.55
C THR A 61 -9.23 3.98 -14.92
N ARG A 62 -9.05 5.29 -14.73
CA ARG A 62 -7.76 5.96 -14.78
C ARG A 62 -7.00 5.69 -13.48
N LEU A 63 -5.95 4.88 -13.60
CA LEU A 63 -5.06 4.55 -12.48
C LEU A 63 -3.82 5.44 -12.52
N VAL A 64 -3.71 6.38 -11.59
CA VAL A 64 -2.49 7.15 -11.35
C VAL A 64 -1.66 6.38 -10.34
N ALA A 65 -0.70 5.61 -10.84
CA ALA A 65 0.12 4.70 -10.04
C ALA A 65 1.47 5.35 -9.70
N ILE A 66 1.77 5.44 -8.40
CA ILE A 66 3.03 5.97 -7.87
C ILE A 66 3.85 4.77 -7.40
N GLU A 67 4.92 4.44 -8.14
CA GLU A 67 5.73 3.26 -7.88
C GLU A 67 7.21 3.56 -8.16
N PRO A 68 8.06 3.65 -7.11
CA PRO A 68 9.47 3.98 -7.27
C PRO A 68 10.31 2.83 -7.82
N ASN A 69 9.90 1.55 -7.63
CA ASN A 69 10.68 0.41 -8.07
C ASN A 69 10.49 0.14 -9.57
N VAL A 70 11.47 0.54 -10.38
CA VAL A 70 11.43 0.39 -11.85
C VAL A 70 11.26 -1.07 -12.32
N HIS A 71 11.67 -2.04 -11.50
CA HIS A 71 11.52 -3.46 -11.83
C HIS A 71 10.06 -3.95 -11.74
N MET A 72 9.20 -3.21 -11.06
CA MET A 72 7.75 -3.48 -11.00
C MET A 72 7.01 -2.96 -12.24
N HIS A 73 7.53 -1.92 -12.92
CA HIS A 73 6.83 -1.22 -14.00
C HIS A 73 6.36 -2.10 -15.16
N PRO A 74 7.16 -3.05 -15.68
CA PRO A 74 6.68 -3.94 -16.76
C PRO A 74 5.47 -4.78 -16.33
N HIS A 75 5.48 -5.27 -15.08
CA HIS A 75 4.40 -6.07 -14.52
C HIS A 75 3.14 -5.24 -14.29
N LEU A 76 3.30 -4.03 -13.75
CA LEU A 76 2.21 -3.08 -13.55
C LEU A 76 1.54 -2.69 -14.87
N ARG A 77 2.33 -2.39 -15.92
CA ARG A 77 1.79 -2.10 -17.26
C ARG A 77 1.01 -3.30 -17.83
N ALA A 78 1.54 -4.50 -17.69
CA ALA A 78 0.87 -5.72 -18.15
C ALA A 78 -0.44 -5.98 -17.37
N ALA A 79 -0.44 -5.75 -16.05
CA ALA A 79 -1.64 -5.88 -15.22
C ALA A 79 -2.70 -4.83 -15.60
N ALA A 80 -2.32 -3.56 -15.75
CA ALA A 80 -3.22 -2.49 -16.16
C ALA A 80 -3.84 -2.77 -17.54
N ALA A 81 -3.03 -3.20 -18.52
CA ALA A 81 -3.51 -3.57 -19.84
C ALA A 81 -4.49 -4.75 -19.80
N ARG A 82 -4.17 -5.81 -19.03
CA ARG A 82 -5.04 -6.97 -18.83
C ARG A 82 -6.41 -6.60 -18.29
N HIS A 83 -6.46 -5.64 -17.36
CA HIS A 83 -7.70 -5.18 -16.73
C HIS A 83 -8.31 -3.95 -17.42
N GLN A 84 -7.74 -3.54 -18.57
CA GLN A 84 -8.24 -2.43 -19.39
C GLN A 84 -8.31 -1.10 -18.63
N LEU A 85 -7.26 -0.80 -17.84
CA LEU A 85 -7.13 0.44 -17.12
C LEU A 85 -6.34 1.48 -17.92
N ALA A 86 -6.70 2.75 -17.78
CA ALA A 86 -5.92 3.87 -18.32
C ALA A 86 -4.79 4.21 -17.32
N LEU A 87 -3.61 3.58 -17.50
CA LEU A 87 -2.49 3.72 -16.56
C LEU A 87 -1.69 5.00 -16.81
N GLU A 88 -1.57 5.81 -15.77
CA GLU A 88 -0.61 6.89 -15.64
C GLU A 88 0.43 6.53 -14.58
N LEU A 89 1.62 6.11 -15.01
CA LEU A 89 2.69 5.68 -14.10
C LEU A 89 3.62 6.83 -13.74
N ARG A 90 3.80 7.05 -12.44
CA ARG A 90 4.74 8.01 -11.85
C ARG A 90 5.87 7.25 -11.14
N PRO A 91 7.11 7.26 -11.67
CA PRO A 91 8.25 6.51 -11.12
C PRO A 91 8.90 7.25 -9.94
N LEU A 92 8.10 7.64 -8.96
CA LEU A 92 8.50 8.49 -7.82
C LEU A 92 8.05 7.85 -6.50
N GLY A 93 8.63 8.34 -5.40
CA GLY A 93 8.16 8.00 -4.05
C GLY A 93 6.91 8.80 -3.67
N ALA A 94 6.39 8.51 -2.49
CA ALA A 94 5.18 9.13 -1.96
C ALA A 94 5.44 10.38 -1.10
N ASP A 95 6.67 10.86 -1.02
CA ASP A 95 7.06 12.03 -0.26
C ASP A 95 8.12 12.83 -1.02
N PRO A 96 7.72 13.96 -1.68
CA PRO A 96 6.34 14.43 -1.88
C PRO A 96 5.57 13.62 -2.94
N LEU A 97 4.23 13.63 -2.86
CA LEU A 97 3.40 13.09 -3.93
C LEU A 97 3.38 14.05 -5.14
N PRO A 98 3.63 13.55 -6.36
CA PRO A 98 3.69 14.37 -7.58
C PRO A 98 2.29 14.75 -8.11
N LEU A 99 1.43 15.27 -7.23
CA LEU A 99 0.04 15.64 -7.48
C LEU A 99 -0.28 17.01 -6.88
N ALA A 100 -1.19 17.75 -7.52
CA ALA A 100 -1.66 19.03 -7.02
C ALA A 100 -2.51 18.85 -5.73
N ASP A 101 -2.62 19.93 -4.95
CA ASP A 101 -3.48 19.99 -3.78
C ASP A 101 -4.94 19.74 -4.18
N ALA A 102 -5.67 19.02 -3.34
CA ALA A 102 -7.10 18.75 -3.51
C ALA A 102 -7.49 18.21 -4.91
N SER A 103 -6.60 17.44 -5.56
CA SER A 103 -6.80 16.91 -6.92
C SER A 103 -7.32 15.48 -6.95
N ALA A 104 -7.23 14.73 -5.84
CA ALA A 104 -7.62 13.32 -5.77
C ALA A 104 -8.94 13.13 -5.01
N GLU A 105 -9.84 12.35 -5.59
CA GLU A 105 -11.05 11.88 -4.90
C GLU A 105 -10.78 10.71 -3.98
N VAL A 106 -9.91 9.81 -4.43
CA VAL A 106 -9.50 8.65 -3.66
C VAL A 106 -8.02 8.39 -3.83
N VAL A 107 -7.39 8.02 -2.73
CA VAL A 107 -6.02 7.47 -2.70
C VAL A 107 -6.10 6.09 -2.06
N ILE A 108 -5.55 5.07 -2.72
CA ILE A 108 -5.42 3.72 -2.16
C ILE A 108 -3.97 3.39 -1.87
N CYS A 109 -3.74 2.57 -0.84
CA CYS A 109 -2.41 2.15 -0.40
C CYS A 109 -2.50 0.75 0.21
N THR A 110 -1.71 -0.19 -0.29
CA THR A 110 -1.77 -1.58 0.18
C THR A 110 -0.37 -2.11 0.48
N LEU A 111 -0.07 -2.35 1.75
CA LEU A 111 1.20 -2.88 2.24
C LEU A 111 2.41 -1.98 1.88
N VAL A 112 2.26 -0.67 2.00
CA VAL A 112 3.28 0.33 1.65
C VAL A 112 3.66 1.23 2.82
N LEU A 113 2.68 1.67 3.65
CA LEU A 113 3.00 2.50 4.81
C LEU A 113 3.96 1.81 5.78
N CYS A 114 3.99 0.49 5.80
CA CYS A 114 4.96 -0.28 6.57
C CYS A 114 6.40 -0.16 6.04
N THR A 115 6.57 0.21 4.76
CA THR A 115 7.88 0.25 4.07
C THR A 115 8.43 1.67 3.90
N VAL A 116 7.58 2.68 3.80
CA VAL A 116 8.03 4.07 3.60
C VAL A 116 8.88 4.56 4.76
N PHE A 117 9.86 5.41 4.46
CA PHE A 117 10.78 5.95 5.46
C PHE A 117 10.05 6.82 6.50
N ASP A 118 9.26 7.78 6.05
CA ASP A 118 8.46 8.67 6.91
C ASP A 118 6.96 8.53 6.58
N PRO A 119 6.23 7.67 7.31
CA PRO A 119 4.80 7.51 7.09
C PRO A 119 3.98 8.74 7.47
N VAL A 120 4.48 9.59 8.39
CA VAL A 120 3.79 10.83 8.76
C VAL A 120 3.84 11.82 7.61
N ALA A 121 5.00 11.97 6.96
CA ALA A 121 5.13 12.81 5.77
C ALA A 121 4.23 12.30 4.63
N VAL A 122 4.21 10.97 4.38
CA VAL A 122 3.32 10.38 3.37
C VAL A 122 1.84 10.63 3.68
N LEU A 123 1.40 10.45 4.93
CA LEU A 123 0.00 10.71 5.32
C LEU A 123 -0.38 12.19 5.20
N ARG A 124 0.56 13.11 5.48
CA ARG A 124 0.38 14.55 5.24
C ARG A 124 0.19 14.84 3.74
N GLU A 125 0.99 14.24 2.88
CA GLU A 125 0.87 14.36 1.44
C GLU A 125 -0.42 13.75 0.91
N VAL A 126 -0.82 12.57 1.39
CA VAL A 126 -2.13 11.97 1.08
C VAL A 126 -3.25 12.95 1.41
N ARG A 127 -3.21 13.54 2.60
CA ARG A 127 -4.21 14.51 3.01
C ARG A 127 -4.16 15.79 2.16
N ARG A 128 -2.98 16.27 1.75
CA ARG A 128 -2.82 17.43 0.88
C ARG A 128 -3.49 17.22 -0.47
N VAL A 129 -3.24 16.07 -1.12
CA VAL A 129 -3.74 15.77 -2.46
C VAL A 129 -5.22 15.38 -2.50
N LEU A 130 -5.77 14.84 -1.42
CA LEU A 130 -7.20 14.53 -1.36
C LEU A 130 -8.03 15.82 -1.39
N ARG A 131 -9.12 15.84 -2.16
CA ARG A 131 -10.12 16.92 -2.09
C ARG A 131 -10.92 16.86 -0.77
N PRO A 132 -11.58 17.94 -0.34
CA PRO A 132 -12.53 17.88 0.78
C PRO A 132 -13.55 16.75 0.57
N GLY A 133 -13.73 15.89 1.57
CA GLY A 133 -14.54 14.68 1.48
C GLY A 133 -13.93 13.52 0.71
N GLY A 134 -12.72 13.69 0.16
CA GLY A 134 -11.98 12.60 -0.48
C GLY A 134 -11.53 11.52 0.52
N ARG A 135 -11.31 10.31 0.04
CA ARG A 135 -11.05 9.13 0.88
C ARG A 135 -9.64 8.58 0.68
N PHE A 136 -8.99 8.24 1.79
CA PHE A 136 -7.81 7.40 1.80
C PHE A 136 -8.20 6.00 2.27
N ILE A 137 -7.88 4.98 1.48
CA ILE A 137 -8.18 3.58 1.79
C ILE A 137 -6.87 2.81 1.87
N CYS A 138 -6.59 2.20 3.02
CA CYS A 138 -5.37 1.42 3.15
C CYS A 138 -5.59 0.05 3.81
N ILE A 139 -4.73 -0.90 3.42
CA ILE A 139 -4.58 -2.21 4.07
C ILE A 139 -3.10 -2.34 4.42
N GLU A 140 -2.80 -2.46 5.71
CA GLU A 140 -1.42 -2.50 6.19
C GLU A 140 -1.21 -3.57 7.24
N HIS A 141 -0.06 -4.26 7.21
CA HIS A 141 0.33 -5.05 8.37
C HIS A 141 0.89 -4.13 9.46
N VAL A 142 0.64 -4.48 10.70
CA VAL A 142 0.93 -3.63 11.86
C VAL A 142 1.55 -4.42 13.00
N ALA A 143 2.06 -3.70 13.99
CA ALA A 143 2.53 -4.30 15.24
C ALA A 143 1.44 -5.12 15.91
N ALA A 144 1.75 -6.34 16.29
CA ALA A 144 0.90 -7.11 17.19
C ALA A 144 1.02 -6.56 18.62
N ARG A 145 -0.10 -6.44 19.33
CA ARG A 145 -0.12 -5.86 20.68
C ARG A 145 0.67 -6.70 21.69
N ALA A 146 0.57 -8.03 21.62
CA ALA A 146 1.25 -8.95 22.53
C ALA A 146 1.33 -10.38 21.95
N GLY A 147 1.92 -11.30 22.70
CA GLY A 147 1.95 -12.73 22.40
C GLY A 147 3.04 -13.15 21.41
N LEU A 148 2.91 -14.37 20.89
CA LEU A 148 3.92 -14.99 20.01
C LEU A 148 4.21 -14.16 18.76
N VAL A 149 3.18 -13.58 18.13
CA VAL A 149 3.36 -12.78 16.92
C VAL A 149 4.21 -11.56 17.20
N ALA A 150 3.96 -10.83 18.30
CA ALA A 150 4.76 -9.67 18.70
C ALA A 150 6.22 -10.05 19.00
N TRP A 151 6.45 -11.21 19.60
CA TRP A 151 7.80 -11.73 19.84
C TRP A 151 8.51 -12.05 18.52
N VAL A 152 7.85 -12.76 17.60
CA VAL A 152 8.40 -13.08 16.27
C VAL A 152 8.66 -11.82 15.46
N GLN A 153 7.78 -10.81 15.51
CA GLN A 153 7.98 -9.51 14.87
C GLN A 153 9.29 -8.86 15.33
N ARG A 154 9.53 -8.79 16.63
CA ARG A 154 10.78 -8.23 17.19
C ARG A 154 12.01 -9.02 16.79
N LEU A 155 11.93 -10.35 16.86
CA LEU A 155 13.05 -11.25 16.53
C LEU A 155 13.45 -11.13 15.06
N LEU A 156 12.45 -11.11 14.15
CA LEU A 156 12.68 -11.10 12.71
C LEU A 156 12.70 -9.69 12.09
N HIS A 157 12.55 -8.63 12.91
CA HIS A 157 12.47 -7.26 12.40
C HIS A 157 13.65 -6.88 11.50
N ARG A 158 14.90 -7.08 11.95
CA ARG A 158 16.11 -6.70 11.21
C ARG A 158 16.26 -7.44 9.87
N PRO A 159 16.25 -8.79 9.82
CA PRO A 159 16.34 -9.52 8.55
C PRO A 159 15.15 -9.23 7.63
N TRP A 160 13.96 -9.07 8.17
CA TRP A 160 12.76 -8.71 7.40
C TRP A 160 12.89 -7.33 6.76
N HIS A 161 13.23 -6.30 7.55
CA HIS A 161 13.47 -4.94 7.09
C HIS A 161 14.53 -4.88 5.98
N TRP A 162 15.62 -5.63 6.15
CA TRP A 162 16.67 -5.69 5.14
C TRP A 162 16.17 -6.35 3.84
N PHE A 163 15.48 -7.47 3.92
CA PHE A 163 15.03 -8.24 2.76
C PHE A 163 13.92 -7.52 1.99
N PHE A 164 12.91 -7.01 2.68
CA PHE A 164 11.75 -6.32 2.11
C PHE A 164 11.92 -4.79 2.03
N GLU A 165 13.13 -4.33 1.68
CA GLU A 165 13.44 -2.94 1.33
C GLU A 165 12.94 -1.88 2.31
N GLY A 166 13.03 -2.15 3.59
CA GLY A 166 12.63 -1.20 4.63
C GLY A 166 11.28 -1.49 5.29
N CYS A 167 10.67 -2.65 5.01
CA CYS A 167 9.41 -3.03 5.63
C CYS A 167 9.56 -3.24 7.15
N HIS A 168 8.82 -2.46 7.95
CA HIS A 168 8.74 -2.55 9.39
C HIS A 168 7.59 -3.46 9.82
N THR A 169 7.89 -4.56 10.50
CA THR A 169 6.88 -5.52 10.98
C THR A 169 6.09 -5.02 12.20
N ASP A 170 6.60 -3.97 12.87
CA ASP A 170 6.14 -3.47 14.16
C ASP A 170 5.65 -2.02 14.13
N ARG A 171 5.22 -1.53 12.96
CA ARG A 171 4.71 -0.17 12.81
C ARG A 171 3.30 -0.03 13.37
N ALA A 172 3.09 0.99 14.22
CA ALA A 172 1.79 1.32 14.80
C ALA A 172 0.96 2.22 13.87
N THR A 173 0.65 1.73 12.66
CA THR A 173 0.00 2.52 11.60
C THR A 173 -1.39 3.04 12.02
N GLU A 174 -2.15 2.28 12.82
CA GLU A 174 -3.44 2.72 13.36
C GLU A 174 -3.32 4.05 14.12
N ARG A 175 -2.30 4.19 14.97
CA ARG A 175 -2.03 5.42 15.72
C ARG A 175 -1.67 6.58 14.77
N LEU A 176 -0.82 6.31 13.78
CA LEU A 176 -0.41 7.32 12.79
C LEU A 176 -1.60 7.85 11.99
N LEU A 177 -2.54 7.00 11.61
CA LEU A 177 -3.78 7.40 10.94
C LEU A 177 -4.64 8.31 11.83
N GLY A 178 -4.77 7.98 13.13
CA GLY A 178 -5.48 8.82 14.12
C GLY A 178 -4.86 10.20 14.31
N GLU A 179 -3.52 10.29 14.25
CA GLU A 179 -2.76 11.53 14.44
C GLU A 179 -2.62 12.35 13.13
N ALA A 180 -2.93 11.77 11.97
CA ALA A 180 -2.72 12.41 10.67
C ALA A 180 -3.69 13.58 10.36
N GLY A 181 -4.70 13.81 11.20
CA GLY A 181 -5.64 14.92 11.07
C GLY A 181 -6.70 14.72 9.98
N PHE A 182 -7.06 13.48 9.66
CA PHE A 182 -8.26 13.17 8.89
C PHE A 182 -9.51 13.50 9.71
N ARG A 183 -10.57 13.93 9.01
CA ARG A 183 -11.86 14.26 9.66
C ARG A 183 -12.51 13.04 10.30
N GLN A 184 -12.39 11.89 9.64
CA GLN A 184 -12.91 10.61 10.11
C GLN A 184 -11.93 9.50 9.77
N VAL A 185 -11.72 8.59 10.71
CA VAL A 185 -10.90 7.39 10.55
C VAL A 185 -11.72 6.19 11.00
N THR A 186 -12.06 5.32 10.06
CA THR A 186 -12.66 4.01 10.35
C THR A 186 -11.58 2.96 10.15
N CYS A 187 -11.23 2.24 11.21
CA CYS A 187 -10.14 1.26 11.20
C CYS A 187 -10.65 -0.08 11.75
N GLU A 188 -10.43 -1.13 10.98
CA GLU A 188 -10.77 -2.52 11.33
C GLU A 188 -9.49 -3.33 11.51
N ALA A 189 -9.33 -3.96 12.67
CA ALA A 189 -8.22 -4.89 12.91
C ALA A 189 -8.52 -6.24 12.26
N ILE A 190 -7.56 -6.79 11.54
CA ILE A 190 -7.71 -8.02 10.77
C ILE A 190 -6.55 -8.96 11.07
N THR A 191 -6.86 -10.24 11.25
CA THR A 191 -5.85 -11.30 11.28
C THR A 191 -5.83 -12.03 9.95
N VAL A 192 -4.71 -11.96 9.24
CA VAL A 192 -4.54 -12.66 7.97
C VAL A 192 -3.86 -14.01 8.24
N PRO A 193 -4.52 -15.14 7.98
CA PRO A 193 -3.93 -16.46 8.16
C PRO A 193 -2.87 -16.74 7.09
N THR A 194 -1.64 -16.36 7.39
CA THR A 194 -0.47 -16.53 6.50
C THR A 194 0.64 -17.34 7.16
N ALA A 195 1.45 -18.03 6.37
CA ALA A 195 2.68 -18.68 6.80
C ALA A 195 3.73 -17.66 7.27
N PHE A 196 3.65 -16.43 6.78
CA PHE A 196 4.54 -15.32 7.17
C PHE A 196 4.10 -14.72 8.51
N VAL A 197 4.51 -15.35 9.61
CA VAL A 197 4.11 -14.97 10.98
C VAL A 197 4.27 -13.48 11.29
N PRO A 198 5.37 -12.79 10.89
CA PRO A 198 5.55 -11.36 11.17
C PRO A 198 4.47 -10.44 10.61
N ILE A 199 3.76 -10.87 9.57
CA ILE A 199 2.72 -10.06 8.93
C ILE A 199 1.32 -10.65 9.11
N ARG A 200 1.02 -11.30 10.23
CA ARG A 200 -0.34 -11.82 10.50
C ARG A 200 -1.33 -10.75 10.94
N THR A 201 -0.85 -9.73 11.67
CA THR A 201 -1.71 -8.66 12.18
C THR A 201 -1.81 -7.53 11.17
N HIS A 202 -3.02 -7.17 10.79
CA HIS A 202 -3.30 -6.12 9.81
C HIS A 202 -4.37 -5.16 10.30
N ILE A 203 -4.42 -4.03 9.62
CA ILE A 203 -5.57 -3.12 9.65
C ILE A 203 -6.07 -2.90 8.22
N ALA A 204 -7.38 -2.66 8.11
CA ALA A 204 -7.99 -2.02 6.97
C ALA A 204 -8.61 -0.70 7.42
N ALA A 205 -8.27 0.38 6.77
CA ALA A 205 -8.77 1.68 7.17
C ALA A 205 -9.33 2.49 6.00
N VAL A 206 -10.37 3.26 6.30
CA VAL A 206 -10.93 4.30 5.43
C VAL A 206 -10.88 5.60 6.20
N CYS A 207 -10.13 6.57 5.65
CA CYS A 207 -9.96 7.89 6.23
C CYS A 207 -10.57 8.94 5.31
N THR A 208 -11.34 9.88 5.84
CA THR A 208 -11.94 10.98 5.07
C THR A 208 -11.24 12.29 5.41
N ARG A 209 -10.89 13.07 4.38
CA ARG A 209 -10.34 14.43 4.55
C ARG A 209 -11.38 15.43 5.03
#